data_8ca7450aef346dfa2464ea41b9f5c8eb
#
_entry.id   8ca7450aef346dfa2464ea41b9f5c8eb
#
_cell.length_a   1.000
_cell.length_b   1.000
_cell.length_c   1.000
_cell.angle_alpha   90.00
_cell.angle_beta   90.00
_cell.angle_gamma   90.00
#
_symmetry.space_group_name_H-M   'P 1'
#
loop_
_entity.id
_entity.type
_entity.pdbx_description
1 polymer ?
#
loop_
_entity_poly.entity_id
_entity_poly.type
_entity_poly.pdbx_seq_one_letter_code
_entity_poly.pdbx_strand_id
1 'polypeptide(L)'
;MSNCDSCDHTTALRKSAGADGSRRTIRSPLLKVVMLTVCAPVAIGSITARAQVHDLFRITDGSFASHVEYHKVDLAPGKEQVLADLAGPGKITYFYYTDDGNFHPTDSAGFMYRGLVLKVFWDDATEPSILVPLWSFFGAFERKTIDYQSLPMQINHYNYMSYLPMPFSTRARFVLANDGDRQYSRSVAYGIDYEKDAAYSGEKSRLHAAWNRSNPTNGMHQLLEVSGKGQYVGNFLQVDTKYQGWWGEGDTIFIVDGNRLTHTPGTEDEYGSCWSFDHTYQYAYSGYIQMDEGRNRMYRWYIANPVRFQESLKVEIQNQRWDNGQVPSHDDYTSVAFWYQAGAHAAPRLLPYSERVAASRGSEYPKSQ
;
A
#
# COMPACT_ATOMS: atom_id res chain seq x y z
N MET A 1 -3.42 40.86 25.46
CA MET A 1 -2.85 42.22 25.40
C MET A 1 -1.70 42.18 24.40
N SER A 2 -1.71 43.13 23.50
CA SER A 2 -0.82 43.51 22.37
C SER A 2 -1.05 42.73 21.07
N ASN A 3 -1.86 43.22 20.24
CA ASN A 3 -1.81 44.03 19.00
C ASN A 3 -0.61 43.66 18.08
N CYS A 4 -0.93 43.24 16.88
CA CYS A 4 -0.10 43.48 15.72
C CYS A 4 -0.98 43.91 14.54
N ASP A 5 -0.66 45.08 14.03
CA ASP A 5 -1.41 45.87 13.07
C ASP A 5 -1.21 45.42 11.62
N SER A 6 -2.20 45.78 10.85
CA SER A 6 -2.36 45.86 9.40
C SER A 6 -1.14 46.37 8.62
N CYS A 7 -0.98 45.86 7.41
CA CYS A 7 -0.36 46.59 6.29
C CYS A 7 -1.17 46.42 5.00
N ASP A 8 -1.94 47.47 4.71
CA ASP A 8 -2.49 47.83 3.42
C ASP A 8 -1.40 48.36 2.50
N HIS A 9 -1.36 47.96 1.24
CA HIS A 9 -0.74 48.72 0.17
C HIS A 9 -1.54 48.62 -1.12
N THR A 10 -2.43 49.60 -1.29
CA THR A 10 -2.96 50.10 -2.56
C THR A 10 -2.02 51.13 -3.18
N THR A 11 -1.71 51.02 -4.47
CA THR A 11 -1.32 52.14 -5.38
C THR A 11 -1.46 51.62 -6.82
N ALA A 12 -2.46 52.03 -7.53
CA ALA A 12 -2.68 53.28 -8.29
C ALA A 12 -2.29 53.16 -9.78
N LEU A 13 -3.32 53.31 -10.57
CA LEU A 13 -3.44 53.46 -12.04
C LEU A 13 -2.52 54.54 -12.64
N ARG A 14 -2.04 54.29 -13.86
CA ARG A 14 -1.85 55.38 -14.84
C ARG A 14 -2.36 54.96 -16.25
N LYS A 15 -3.28 55.77 -16.73
CA LYS A 15 -3.76 55.86 -18.11
C LYS A 15 -2.73 56.60 -18.97
N SER A 16 -2.59 56.25 -20.22
CA SER A 16 -2.32 57.23 -21.31
C SER A 16 -2.99 56.78 -22.58
N ALA A 17 -3.70 57.71 -23.17
CA ALA A 17 -4.44 57.62 -24.41
C ALA A 17 -3.57 58.05 -25.60
N GLY A 18 -3.94 57.65 -26.79
CA GLY A 18 -3.38 58.20 -28.04
C GLY A 18 -3.97 57.50 -29.26
N ALA A 19 -4.62 58.28 -30.06
CA ALA A 19 -5.57 58.02 -31.14
C ALA A 19 -4.94 57.69 -32.53
N ASP A 20 -5.90 57.36 -33.39
CA ASP A 20 -6.02 57.64 -34.84
C ASP A 20 -5.62 56.49 -35.78
N GLY A 21 -6.57 55.99 -36.52
CA GLY A 21 -7.14 56.44 -37.78
C GLY A 21 -6.66 55.59 -38.96
N SER A 22 -7.48 54.76 -39.52
CA SER A 22 -7.91 54.81 -40.95
C SER A 22 -8.57 53.49 -41.41
N ARG A 23 -9.75 53.66 -41.97
CA ARG A 23 -10.57 52.63 -42.60
C ARG A 23 -9.96 52.25 -43.97
N ARG A 24 -9.81 50.98 -44.25
CA ARG A 24 -9.91 50.45 -45.63
C ARG A 24 -10.74 49.17 -45.63
N THR A 25 -11.91 49.30 -46.24
CA THR A 25 -12.80 48.22 -46.64
C THR A 25 -12.20 47.46 -47.84
N ILE A 26 -11.98 46.18 -47.66
CA ILE A 26 -11.77 45.25 -48.81
C ILE A 26 -12.86 44.18 -48.69
N ARG A 27 -13.76 44.21 -49.68
CA ARG A 27 -14.74 43.12 -49.90
C ARG A 27 -14.04 41.98 -50.60
N SER A 28 -14.18 40.79 -50.10
CA SER A 28 -13.91 39.56 -50.84
C SER A 28 -14.96 38.48 -50.52
N PRO A 29 -15.23 37.57 -51.44
CA PRO A 29 -16.52 36.88 -51.55
C PRO A 29 -16.67 35.69 -50.59
N LEU A 30 -17.90 35.48 -50.20
CA LEU A 30 -18.35 34.33 -49.40
C LEU A 30 -18.08 33.00 -50.13
N LEU A 31 -17.15 32.22 -49.62
CA LEU A 31 -17.07 30.79 -49.92
C LEU A 31 -17.84 30.05 -48.80
N LYS A 32 -19.03 29.56 -49.14
CA LYS A 32 -19.80 28.69 -48.23
C LYS A 32 -19.11 27.32 -48.15
N VAL A 33 -18.29 27.12 -47.13
CA VAL A 33 -17.85 25.78 -46.76
C VAL A 33 -18.93 25.19 -45.85
N VAL A 34 -19.68 24.24 -46.38
CA VAL A 34 -20.56 23.39 -45.60
C VAL A 34 -19.66 22.40 -44.88
N MET A 35 -19.34 22.66 -43.60
CA MET A 35 -18.76 21.68 -42.70
C MET A 35 -19.84 20.73 -42.25
N LEU A 36 -19.86 19.52 -42.82
CA LEU A 36 -20.58 18.38 -42.23
C LEU A 36 -19.84 17.98 -40.95
N THR A 37 -20.35 18.43 -39.83
CA THR A 37 -19.90 17.95 -38.50
C THR A 37 -20.50 16.59 -38.31
N VAL A 38 -19.74 15.52 -38.57
CA VAL A 38 -20.07 14.17 -38.13
C VAL A 38 -19.79 14.13 -36.64
N CYS A 39 -20.81 14.39 -35.84
CA CYS A 39 -20.78 14.05 -34.39
C CYS A 39 -20.82 12.53 -34.25
N ALA A 40 -19.65 11.89 -34.24
CA ALA A 40 -19.54 10.57 -33.63
C ALA A 40 -19.82 10.73 -32.12
N PRO A 41 -20.71 9.94 -31.52
CA PRO A 41 -20.84 9.94 -30.07
C PRO A 41 -19.57 9.31 -29.49
N VAL A 42 -18.65 10.16 -29.02
CA VAL A 42 -17.61 9.72 -28.11
C VAL A 42 -18.34 9.33 -26.81
N ALA A 43 -18.55 8.05 -26.62
CA ALA A 43 -18.93 7.51 -25.33
C ALA A 43 -17.76 7.78 -24.38
N ILE A 44 -17.74 8.98 -23.79
CA ILE A 44 -16.92 9.28 -22.64
C ILE A 44 -17.51 8.48 -21.50
N GLY A 45 -17.04 7.25 -21.33
CA GLY A 45 -17.23 6.50 -20.12
C GLY A 45 -16.61 7.29 -18.99
N SER A 46 -17.42 8.07 -18.32
CA SER A 46 -17.04 8.73 -17.07
C SER A 46 -16.71 7.64 -16.05
N ILE A 47 -15.45 7.24 -15.96
CA ILE A 47 -14.93 6.47 -14.84
C ILE A 47 -14.83 7.46 -13.68
N THR A 48 -15.96 7.76 -13.08
CA THR A 48 -15.98 8.36 -11.75
C THR A 48 -15.55 7.26 -10.79
N ALA A 49 -14.42 7.45 -10.11
CA ALA A 49 -14.06 6.69 -8.92
C ALA A 49 -15.14 6.96 -7.86
N ARG A 50 -16.24 6.19 -7.91
CA ARG A 50 -17.29 6.23 -6.89
C ARG A 50 -16.79 5.43 -5.71
N ALA A 51 -16.79 6.03 -4.54
CA ALA A 51 -16.56 5.32 -3.30
C ALA A 51 -17.49 4.11 -3.23
N GLN A 52 -16.99 2.94 -2.82
CA GLN A 52 -17.73 1.66 -2.78
C GLN A 52 -19.11 1.74 -2.11
N VAL A 53 -19.30 2.70 -1.18
CA VAL A 53 -20.57 2.92 -0.48
C VAL A 53 -21.70 3.39 -1.41
N HIS A 54 -21.40 4.09 -2.50
CA HIS A 54 -22.40 4.65 -3.40
C HIS A 54 -23.13 3.61 -4.29
N ASP A 55 -22.59 2.40 -4.37
CA ASP A 55 -23.16 1.35 -5.22
C ASP A 55 -23.78 0.18 -4.43
N LEU A 56 -23.82 0.27 -3.09
CA LEU A 56 -24.37 -0.79 -2.23
C LEU A 56 -25.86 -1.09 -2.50
N PHE A 57 -26.61 -0.13 -3.03
CA PHE A 57 -28.01 -0.32 -3.38
C PHE A 57 -28.21 -1.03 -4.73
N ARG A 58 -27.14 -1.20 -5.52
CA ARG A 58 -27.24 -1.84 -6.83
C ARG A 58 -27.22 -3.34 -6.67
N ILE A 59 -28.27 -3.97 -7.15
CA ILE A 59 -28.37 -5.44 -7.22
C ILE A 59 -27.54 -5.91 -8.41
N THR A 60 -26.66 -6.87 -8.17
CA THR A 60 -25.81 -7.53 -9.18
C THR A 60 -26.28 -8.99 -9.34
N ASP A 61 -25.83 -9.65 -10.40
CA ASP A 61 -26.11 -11.07 -10.63
C ASP A 61 -25.16 -12.00 -9.83
N GLY A 62 -24.20 -11.44 -9.11
CA GLY A 62 -23.27 -12.18 -8.28
C GLY A 62 -23.93 -12.86 -7.08
N SER A 63 -23.39 -14.00 -6.69
CA SER A 63 -23.84 -14.73 -5.49
C SER A 63 -22.76 -14.71 -4.41
N PHE A 64 -23.16 -14.51 -3.16
CA PHE A 64 -22.29 -14.60 -2.01
C PHE A 64 -21.85 -16.04 -1.76
N ALA A 65 -20.57 -16.21 -1.42
CA ALA A 65 -20.00 -17.44 -0.92
C ALA A 65 -19.01 -17.15 0.20
N SER A 66 -18.84 -18.10 1.11
CA SER A 66 -17.91 -17.99 2.23
C SER A 66 -17.20 -19.32 2.47
N HIS A 67 -15.92 -19.25 2.82
CA HIS A 67 -15.11 -20.37 3.31
C HIS A 67 -14.62 -20.02 4.70
N VAL A 68 -15.11 -20.70 5.71
CA VAL A 68 -14.79 -20.44 7.12
C VAL A 68 -14.34 -21.72 7.78
N GLU A 69 -13.21 -21.64 8.49
CA GLU A 69 -12.62 -22.77 9.20
C GLU A 69 -12.23 -22.38 10.63
N TYR A 70 -12.38 -23.35 11.52
CA TYR A 70 -11.85 -23.30 12.89
C TYR A 70 -11.26 -24.68 13.23
N HIS A 71 -9.94 -24.76 13.30
CA HIS A 71 -9.26 -25.99 13.62
C HIS A 71 -7.86 -25.76 14.16
N LYS A 72 -7.25 -26.83 14.69
CA LYS A 72 -5.83 -26.80 15.07
C LYS A 72 -4.95 -26.95 13.82
N VAL A 73 -4.02 -26.02 13.64
CA VAL A 73 -2.94 -26.09 12.66
C VAL A 73 -1.66 -26.54 13.35
N ASP A 74 -1.11 -27.66 12.91
CA ASP A 74 0.19 -28.17 13.33
C ASP A 74 1.14 -28.22 12.11
N LEU A 75 2.00 -27.23 12.01
CA LEU A 75 2.85 -27.02 10.83
C LEU A 75 4.33 -27.04 11.21
N ALA A 76 5.02 -28.14 10.89
CA ALA A 76 6.45 -28.27 11.14
C ALA A 76 7.26 -27.29 10.24
N PRO A 77 8.52 -26.98 10.60
CA PRO A 77 9.43 -26.24 9.74
C PRO A 77 9.51 -26.81 8.33
N GLY A 78 9.45 -25.94 7.33
CA GLY A 78 9.49 -26.30 5.90
C GLY A 78 8.21 -26.96 5.37
N LYS A 79 7.11 -26.99 6.14
CA LYS A 79 5.83 -27.56 5.69
C LYS A 79 4.83 -26.46 5.33
N GLU A 80 3.87 -26.84 4.49
CA GLU A 80 2.80 -25.99 4.01
C GLU A 80 1.45 -26.65 4.22
N GLN A 81 0.41 -25.83 4.40
CA GLN A 81 -0.99 -26.25 4.49
C GLN A 81 -1.84 -25.34 3.62
N VAL A 82 -2.71 -25.92 2.82
CA VAL A 82 -3.74 -25.19 2.09
C VAL A 82 -4.80 -24.74 3.10
N LEU A 83 -5.03 -23.44 3.20
CA LEU A 83 -6.10 -22.86 3.99
C LEU A 83 -7.41 -22.83 3.21
N ALA A 84 -7.35 -22.44 1.94
CA ALA A 84 -8.53 -22.38 1.07
C ALA A 84 -8.15 -22.67 -0.38
N ASP A 85 -9.09 -23.26 -1.12
CA ASP A 85 -8.99 -23.55 -2.53
C ASP A 85 -10.37 -23.27 -3.18
N LEU A 86 -10.52 -22.04 -3.67
CA LEU A 86 -11.79 -21.49 -4.10
C LEU A 86 -11.92 -21.59 -5.63
N ALA A 87 -12.99 -22.23 -6.10
CA ALA A 87 -13.32 -22.25 -7.52
C ALA A 87 -13.95 -20.92 -7.96
N GLY A 88 -13.45 -20.39 -9.09
CA GLY A 88 -13.92 -19.14 -9.70
C GLY A 88 -14.90 -19.35 -10.86
N PRO A 89 -15.24 -18.27 -11.57
CA PRO A 89 -14.74 -16.90 -11.36
C PRO A 89 -15.35 -16.23 -10.12
N GLY A 90 -14.57 -15.31 -9.52
CA GLY A 90 -15.03 -14.60 -8.33
C GLY A 90 -14.15 -13.43 -7.91
N LYS A 91 -14.57 -12.77 -6.85
CA LYS A 91 -13.84 -11.67 -6.20
C LYS A 91 -13.95 -11.82 -4.69
N ILE A 92 -12.81 -12.02 -4.01
CA ILE A 92 -12.76 -11.99 -2.55
C ILE A 92 -13.05 -10.56 -2.10
N THR A 93 -13.91 -10.42 -1.10
CA THR A 93 -14.35 -9.14 -0.54
C THR A 93 -13.94 -8.97 0.91
N TYR A 94 -13.63 -10.08 1.59
CA TYR A 94 -13.20 -10.09 2.98
C TYR A 94 -12.30 -11.29 3.24
N PHE A 95 -11.23 -11.05 3.98
CA PHE A 95 -10.33 -12.09 4.51
C PHE A 95 -9.96 -11.75 5.93
N TYR A 96 -10.22 -12.65 6.87
CA TYR A 96 -9.74 -12.53 8.24
C TYR A 96 -8.97 -13.75 8.69
N TYR A 97 -8.09 -13.53 9.66
CA TYR A 97 -7.30 -14.56 10.32
C TYR A 97 -7.13 -14.21 11.80
N THR A 98 -7.22 -15.22 12.66
CA THR A 98 -6.85 -15.12 14.08
C THR A 98 -6.31 -16.45 14.57
N ASP A 99 -5.49 -16.44 15.60
CA ASP A 99 -5.03 -17.63 16.30
C ASP A 99 -5.01 -17.43 17.82
N ASP A 100 -4.87 -18.54 18.56
CA ASP A 100 -4.79 -18.54 20.02
C ASP A 100 -3.40 -18.21 20.59
N GLY A 101 -2.43 -17.85 19.76
CA GLY A 101 -1.04 -17.58 20.17
C GLY A 101 -0.88 -16.43 21.15
N ASN A 102 -1.83 -15.50 21.14
CA ASN A 102 -1.83 -14.37 22.06
C ASN A 102 -2.29 -14.73 23.48
N PHE A 103 -3.03 -15.83 23.64
CA PHE A 103 -3.41 -16.37 24.95
C PHE A 103 -2.31 -17.26 25.56
N HIS A 104 -1.33 -17.67 24.77
CA HIS A 104 -0.22 -18.52 25.16
C HIS A 104 1.13 -17.84 24.86
N PRO A 105 1.56 -16.88 25.70
CA PRO A 105 2.71 -16.01 25.39
C PRO A 105 4.10 -16.69 25.49
N THR A 106 4.20 -18.00 25.34
CA THR A 106 5.46 -18.74 25.40
C THR A 106 6.41 -18.50 24.22
N ASP A 107 5.97 -17.78 23.20
CA ASP A 107 6.80 -17.43 22.06
C ASP A 107 7.55 -16.12 22.28
N SER A 108 8.69 -16.22 22.93
CA SER A 108 9.49 -15.07 23.35
C SER A 108 10.25 -14.39 22.20
N ALA A 109 10.27 -14.95 21.01
CA ALA A 109 11.25 -14.54 20.00
C ALA A 109 10.65 -13.79 18.80
N GLY A 110 9.33 -13.65 18.69
CA GLY A 110 8.72 -13.00 17.50
C GLY A 110 8.99 -13.73 16.17
N PHE A 111 9.61 -14.94 16.24
CA PHE A 111 10.01 -15.69 15.04
C PHE A 111 8.79 -16.08 14.19
N MET A 112 7.66 -16.38 14.81
CA MET A 112 6.45 -16.75 14.08
C MET A 112 5.96 -15.59 13.19
N TYR A 113 6.05 -14.36 13.68
CA TYR A 113 5.58 -13.19 12.92
C TYR A 113 6.31 -12.95 11.59
N ARG A 114 7.51 -13.49 11.44
CA ARG A 114 8.28 -13.41 10.21
C ARG A 114 8.58 -14.77 9.58
N GLY A 115 8.29 -15.87 10.30
CA GLY A 115 8.52 -17.25 9.84
C GLY A 115 7.29 -17.87 9.19
N LEU A 116 6.09 -17.54 9.65
CA LEU A 116 4.87 -18.04 9.05
C LEU A 116 4.48 -17.19 7.85
N VAL A 117 4.39 -17.79 6.67
CA VAL A 117 4.25 -17.09 5.38
C VAL A 117 2.91 -17.37 4.74
N LEU A 118 2.21 -16.32 4.35
CA LEU A 118 1.03 -16.38 3.50
C LEU A 118 1.46 -16.40 2.03
N LYS A 119 1.02 -17.43 1.30
CA LYS A 119 1.13 -17.54 -0.14
C LYS A 119 -0.26 -17.55 -0.76
N VAL A 120 -0.49 -16.69 -1.74
CA VAL A 120 -1.75 -16.72 -2.50
C VAL A 120 -1.46 -16.85 -3.97
N PHE A 121 -2.11 -17.82 -4.59
CA PHE A 121 -1.98 -18.17 -6.00
C PHE A 121 -3.30 -17.85 -6.71
N TRP A 122 -3.21 -17.11 -7.77
CA TRP A 122 -4.36 -16.78 -8.61
C TRP A 122 -4.40 -17.68 -9.84
N ASP A 123 -5.58 -18.17 -10.13
CA ASP A 123 -5.83 -19.00 -11.30
C ASP A 123 -4.94 -20.26 -11.30
N ASP A 124 -4.27 -20.57 -12.38
CA ASP A 124 -3.40 -21.73 -12.50
C ASP A 124 -1.91 -21.41 -12.31
N ALA A 125 -1.61 -20.24 -11.70
CA ALA A 125 -0.22 -19.85 -11.44
C ALA A 125 0.49 -20.84 -10.53
N THR A 126 1.73 -21.16 -10.89
CA THR A 126 2.61 -22.05 -10.11
C THR A 126 3.37 -21.31 -9.02
N GLU A 127 3.55 -20.00 -9.19
CA GLU A 127 4.19 -19.11 -8.23
C GLU A 127 3.17 -18.21 -7.56
N PRO A 128 3.35 -17.88 -6.27
CA PRO A 128 2.41 -17.02 -5.54
C PRO A 128 2.53 -15.56 -5.98
N SER A 129 1.39 -14.89 -6.13
CA SER A 129 1.32 -13.44 -6.36
C SER A 129 1.31 -12.64 -5.06
N ILE A 130 0.94 -13.26 -3.94
CA ILE A 130 1.12 -12.73 -2.59
C ILE A 130 2.11 -13.64 -1.87
N LEU A 131 3.22 -13.06 -1.41
CA LEU A 131 4.30 -13.78 -0.72
C LEU A 131 4.86 -12.91 0.40
N VAL A 132 4.26 -13.04 1.58
CA VAL A 132 4.56 -12.19 2.74
C VAL A 132 4.44 -12.96 4.04
N PRO A 133 5.16 -12.59 5.11
CA PRO A 133 4.82 -13.09 6.44
C PRO A 133 3.35 -12.80 6.76
N LEU A 134 2.64 -13.80 7.28
CA LEU A 134 1.17 -13.76 7.42
C LEU A 134 0.67 -12.48 8.12
N TRP A 135 1.21 -12.17 9.28
CA TRP A 135 0.74 -11.00 10.02
C TRP A 135 1.19 -9.67 9.41
N SER A 136 2.32 -9.68 8.68
CA SER A 136 2.78 -8.50 7.95
C SER A 136 1.83 -8.11 6.82
N PHE A 137 1.10 -9.07 6.25
CA PHE A 137 0.01 -8.77 5.30
C PHE A 137 -1.00 -7.79 5.89
N PHE A 138 -1.24 -7.87 7.19
CA PHE A 138 -2.17 -7.00 7.91
C PHE A 138 -1.46 -5.82 8.62
N GLY A 139 -0.17 -5.58 8.36
CA GLY A 139 0.59 -4.50 8.99
C GLY A 139 1.17 -4.81 10.38
N ALA A 140 1.12 -6.08 10.83
CA ALA A 140 1.78 -6.50 12.06
C ALA A 140 3.13 -7.13 11.74
N PHE A 141 4.23 -6.46 12.10
CA PHE A 141 5.60 -6.90 11.80
C PHE A 141 6.27 -7.66 12.95
N GLU A 142 5.66 -7.62 14.11
CA GLU A 142 6.16 -8.25 15.34
C GLU A 142 5.01 -8.66 16.26
N ARG A 143 5.33 -9.34 17.35
CA ARG A 143 4.36 -9.90 18.29
C ARG A 143 3.44 -8.86 18.95
N LYS A 144 3.94 -7.65 19.21
CA LYS A 144 3.09 -6.60 19.78
C LYS A 144 2.06 -6.16 18.76
N THR A 145 0.85 -6.69 18.90
CA THR A 145 -0.28 -6.28 18.08
C THR A 145 -0.70 -4.88 18.48
N ILE A 146 -0.93 -4.05 17.49
CA ILE A 146 -1.44 -2.69 17.65
C ILE A 146 -2.74 -2.61 16.91
N ASP A 147 -3.80 -2.29 17.63
CA ASP A 147 -5.11 -2.09 17.05
C ASP A 147 -5.10 -0.85 16.16
N TYR A 148 -5.61 -0.98 14.95
CA TYR A 148 -5.77 0.13 14.03
C TYR A 148 -6.92 -0.12 13.07
N GLN A 149 -7.41 0.95 12.46
CA GLN A 149 -8.44 0.92 11.43
C GLN A 149 -8.04 1.80 10.26
N SER A 150 -8.05 1.24 9.06
CA SER A 150 -7.95 1.95 7.79
C SER A 150 -9.10 1.52 6.88
N LEU A 151 -9.22 2.12 5.69
CA LEU A 151 -10.28 1.72 4.76
C LEU A 151 -10.19 0.25 4.34
N PRO A 152 -9.02 -0.26 3.87
CA PRO A 152 -8.95 -1.62 3.36
C PRO A 152 -8.51 -2.67 4.39
N MET A 153 -7.97 -2.27 5.53
CA MET A 153 -7.44 -3.21 6.52
C MET A 153 -7.59 -2.69 7.94
N GLN A 154 -7.76 -3.63 8.86
CA GLN A 154 -7.80 -3.32 10.29
C GLN A 154 -7.29 -4.47 11.13
N ILE A 155 -6.84 -4.16 12.33
CA ILE A 155 -6.55 -5.10 13.41
C ILE A 155 -7.38 -4.66 14.61
N ASN A 156 -8.15 -5.59 15.18
CA ASN A 156 -8.88 -5.36 16.42
C ASN A 156 -8.63 -6.53 17.35
N HIS A 157 -7.88 -6.26 18.41
CA HIS A 157 -7.50 -7.21 19.48
C HIS A 157 -6.79 -8.41 18.90
N TYR A 158 -6.68 -9.09 18.11
CA TYR A 158 -6.02 -10.25 17.49
C TYR A 158 -6.81 -10.77 16.29
N ASN A 159 -7.81 -10.04 15.87
CA ASN A 159 -8.51 -10.31 14.64
C ASN A 159 -7.92 -9.42 13.53
N TYR A 160 -7.30 -10.04 12.55
CA TYR A 160 -6.62 -9.42 11.42
C TYR A 160 -7.54 -9.47 10.22
N MET A 161 -7.92 -8.33 9.66
CA MET A 161 -8.98 -8.22 8.66
C MET A 161 -8.52 -7.43 7.43
N SER A 162 -8.87 -7.93 6.25
CA SER A 162 -8.65 -7.27 4.97
C SER A 162 -9.94 -7.21 4.17
N TYR A 163 -10.22 -6.04 3.62
CA TYR A 163 -11.32 -5.75 2.70
C TYR A 163 -10.79 -5.40 1.29
N LEU A 164 -9.50 -5.64 1.02
CA LEU A 164 -8.95 -5.47 -0.33
C LEU A 164 -9.68 -6.42 -1.29
N PRO A 165 -10.27 -5.91 -2.38
CA PRO A 165 -10.91 -6.76 -3.37
C PRO A 165 -9.88 -7.60 -4.10
N MET A 166 -10.08 -8.93 -4.19
CA MET A 166 -9.13 -9.84 -4.84
C MET A 166 -9.86 -10.63 -5.94
N PRO A 167 -9.94 -10.10 -7.17
CA PRO A 167 -10.57 -10.83 -8.27
C PRO A 167 -9.72 -11.99 -8.77
N PHE A 168 -10.38 -13.07 -9.21
CA PHE A 168 -9.79 -14.25 -9.83
C PHE A 168 -10.71 -14.83 -10.88
N SER A 169 -10.15 -15.45 -11.93
CA SER A 169 -10.95 -15.95 -13.08
C SER A 169 -11.32 -17.43 -12.95
N THR A 170 -10.43 -18.26 -12.43
CA THR A 170 -10.63 -19.71 -12.34
C THR A 170 -10.45 -20.25 -10.94
N ARG A 171 -9.49 -19.74 -10.18
CA ARG A 171 -9.12 -20.31 -8.88
C ARG A 171 -8.44 -19.29 -7.98
N ALA A 172 -8.69 -19.36 -6.67
CA ALA A 172 -7.92 -18.66 -5.65
C ALA A 172 -7.46 -19.66 -4.59
N ARG A 173 -6.14 -19.85 -4.43
CA ARG A 173 -5.57 -20.79 -3.48
C ARG A 173 -4.73 -20.06 -2.43
N PHE A 174 -5.11 -20.21 -1.16
CA PHE A 174 -4.44 -19.67 0.01
C PHE A 174 -3.66 -20.76 0.70
N VAL A 175 -2.38 -20.53 0.95
CA VAL A 175 -1.47 -21.48 1.56
C VAL A 175 -0.73 -20.82 2.71
N LEU A 176 -0.64 -21.50 3.82
CA LEU A 176 0.19 -21.14 4.97
C LEU A 176 1.45 -22.01 4.94
N ALA A 177 2.62 -21.37 4.93
CA ALA A 177 3.91 -22.03 4.95
C ALA A 177 4.67 -21.69 6.23
N ASN A 178 5.29 -22.66 6.86
CA ASN A 178 6.21 -22.44 7.98
C ASN A 178 7.65 -22.45 7.47
N ASP A 179 8.15 -21.25 7.18
CA ASP A 179 9.54 -21.00 6.80
C ASP A 179 10.48 -20.86 8.01
N GLY A 180 9.92 -20.89 9.23
CA GLY A 180 10.67 -20.75 10.46
C GLY A 180 11.42 -22.02 10.87
N ASP A 181 12.08 -21.96 12.01
CA ASP A 181 12.89 -23.04 12.59
C ASP A 181 12.16 -23.81 13.70
N ARG A 182 10.91 -23.46 14.00
CA ARG A 182 10.10 -24.07 15.06
C ARG A 182 8.74 -24.50 14.56
N GLN A 183 8.16 -25.48 15.27
CA GLN A 183 6.78 -25.92 15.05
C GLN A 183 5.80 -24.78 15.28
N TYR A 184 4.92 -24.52 14.32
CA TYR A 184 3.71 -23.74 14.53
C TYR A 184 2.59 -24.71 14.93
N SER A 185 2.01 -24.52 16.12
CA SER A 185 0.91 -25.34 16.63
C SER A 185 -0.06 -24.44 17.35
N ARG A 186 -1.18 -24.10 16.70
CA ARG A 186 -2.19 -23.14 17.19
C ARG A 186 -3.59 -23.56 16.75
N SER A 187 -4.58 -23.22 17.58
CA SER A 187 -5.97 -23.16 17.14
C SER A 187 -6.16 -21.88 16.35
N VAL A 188 -6.62 -22.02 15.13
CA VAL A 188 -6.81 -20.89 14.19
C VAL A 188 -8.29 -20.79 13.81
N ALA A 189 -8.75 -19.55 13.60
CA ALA A 189 -9.98 -19.27 12.90
C ALA A 189 -9.69 -18.32 11.74
N TYR A 190 -10.22 -18.61 10.58
CA TYR A 190 -10.12 -17.74 9.42
C TYR A 190 -11.34 -17.85 8.53
N GLY A 191 -11.60 -16.81 7.76
CA GLY A 191 -12.71 -16.78 6.82
C GLY A 191 -12.39 -15.94 5.59
N ILE A 192 -12.91 -16.40 4.46
CA ILE A 192 -12.78 -15.74 3.17
C ILE A 192 -14.17 -15.62 2.56
N ASP A 193 -14.70 -14.40 2.53
CA ASP A 193 -15.95 -14.09 1.85
C ASP A 193 -15.65 -13.65 0.42
N TYR A 194 -16.42 -14.16 -0.53
CA TYR A 194 -16.24 -13.83 -1.92
C TYR A 194 -17.56 -13.82 -2.70
N GLU A 195 -17.61 -13.02 -3.71
CA GLU A 195 -18.68 -12.95 -4.70
C GLU A 195 -18.33 -13.86 -5.87
N LYS A 196 -19.25 -14.75 -6.25
CA LYS A 196 -19.18 -15.55 -7.48
C LYS A 196 -19.96 -14.82 -8.55
N ASP A 197 -19.27 -14.41 -9.62
CA ASP A 197 -19.90 -13.73 -10.75
C ASP A 197 -19.11 -14.03 -12.03
N ALA A 198 -19.83 -14.39 -13.10
CA ALA A 198 -19.27 -14.66 -14.41
C ALA A 198 -18.52 -13.45 -15.00
N ALA A 199 -18.84 -12.23 -14.57
CA ALA A 199 -18.14 -11.01 -14.96
C ALA A 199 -16.64 -11.05 -14.64
N TYR A 200 -16.23 -11.78 -13.61
CA TYR A 200 -14.81 -11.90 -13.24
C TYR A 200 -14.02 -12.88 -14.11
N SER A 201 -14.66 -13.66 -15.00
CA SER A 201 -13.96 -14.56 -15.92
C SER A 201 -13.02 -13.83 -16.89
N GLY A 202 -13.38 -12.60 -17.26
CA GLY A 202 -12.57 -11.72 -18.13
C GLY A 202 -11.68 -10.72 -17.38
N GLU A 203 -11.79 -10.64 -16.04
CA GLU A 203 -11.00 -9.71 -15.26
C GLU A 203 -9.54 -10.18 -15.21
N LYS A 204 -8.62 -9.30 -15.61
CA LYS A 204 -7.19 -9.60 -15.66
C LYS A 204 -6.43 -9.11 -14.44
N SER A 205 -7.02 -8.19 -13.67
CA SER A 205 -6.37 -7.61 -12.50
C SER A 205 -6.25 -8.63 -11.37
N ARG A 206 -5.07 -8.77 -10.79
CA ARG A 206 -4.81 -9.63 -9.62
C ARG A 206 -4.11 -8.80 -8.53
N LEU A 207 -4.54 -9.02 -7.29
CA LEU A 207 -3.85 -8.42 -6.15
C LEU A 207 -2.52 -9.13 -5.93
N HIS A 208 -1.49 -8.34 -5.71
CA HIS A 208 -0.15 -8.79 -5.34
C HIS A 208 0.26 -8.14 -4.03
N ALA A 209 1.12 -8.82 -3.28
CA ALA A 209 1.78 -8.24 -2.11
C ALA A 209 3.20 -8.80 -1.97
N ALA A 210 4.12 -7.92 -1.61
CA ALA A 210 5.51 -8.27 -1.36
C ALA A 210 6.01 -7.64 -0.07
N TRP A 211 6.83 -8.39 0.66
CA TRP A 211 7.50 -7.95 1.88
C TRP A 211 8.97 -7.70 1.60
N ASN A 212 9.51 -6.61 2.13
CA ASN A 212 10.93 -6.30 2.04
C ASN A 212 11.49 -5.78 3.36
N ARG A 213 12.80 -5.94 3.55
CA ARG A 213 13.55 -5.42 4.70
C ARG A 213 14.95 -4.99 4.27
N SER A 214 15.38 -3.86 4.77
CA SER A 214 16.75 -3.36 4.68
C SER A 214 17.28 -3.18 6.10
N ASN A 215 18.27 -3.99 6.52
CA ASN A 215 18.77 -4.02 7.89
C ASN A 215 20.31 -4.14 7.92
N PRO A 216 21.05 -3.02 8.05
CA PRO A 216 20.57 -1.64 8.03
C PRO A 216 20.22 -1.17 6.62
N THR A 217 19.45 -0.09 6.52
CA THR A 217 19.20 0.59 5.25
C THR A 217 20.37 1.47 4.89
N ASN A 218 20.91 1.31 3.68
CA ASN A 218 21.97 2.16 3.14
C ASN A 218 21.41 2.98 1.97
N GLY A 219 20.99 4.21 2.28
CA GLY A 219 20.42 5.14 1.31
C GLY A 219 18.94 4.92 1.05
N MET A 220 18.57 4.04 0.13
CA MET A 220 17.18 3.79 -0.25
C MET A 220 16.66 2.47 0.29
N HIS A 221 15.44 2.48 0.84
CA HIS A 221 14.68 1.27 1.08
C HIS A 221 13.72 1.03 -0.09
N GLN A 222 13.82 -0.10 -0.75
CA GLN A 222 12.94 -0.48 -1.85
C GLN A 222 11.64 -1.06 -1.29
N LEU A 223 10.53 -0.36 -1.51
CA LEU A 223 9.19 -0.86 -1.18
C LEU A 223 8.69 -1.84 -2.25
N LEU A 224 8.91 -1.52 -3.52
CA LEU A 224 8.48 -2.34 -4.66
C LEU A 224 9.34 -2.10 -5.89
N GLU A 225 9.56 -3.16 -6.69
CA GLU A 225 10.07 -3.07 -8.05
C GLU A 225 9.42 -4.16 -8.90
N VAL A 226 8.64 -3.77 -9.92
CA VAL A 226 7.89 -4.70 -10.77
C VAL A 226 7.83 -4.19 -12.21
N SER A 227 7.68 -5.14 -13.13
CA SER A 227 7.47 -4.87 -14.57
C SER A 227 6.11 -5.38 -15.00
N GLY A 228 5.52 -4.73 -15.99
CA GLY A 228 4.18 -5.01 -16.53
C GLY A 228 3.23 -3.86 -16.28
N LYS A 229 1.95 -4.08 -16.51
CA LYS A 229 0.89 -3.07 -16.38
C LYS A 229 0.13 -3.25 -15.07
N GLY A 230 -0.03 -2.16 -14.30
CA GLY A 230 -0.73 -2.25 -13.03
C GLY A 230 -0.97 -0.92 -12.33
N GLN A 231 -1.29 -1.02 -11.05
CA GLN A 231 -1.47 0.14 -10.16
C GLN A 231 -1.06 -0.22 -8.73
N TYR A 232 -0.19 0.59 -8.17
CA TYR A 232 0.19 0.53 -6.76
C TYR A 232 -0.90 1.17 -5.90
N VAL A 233 -1.27 0.47 -4.81
CA VAL A 233 -2.42 0.89 -4.00
C VAL A 233 -2.08 1.12 -2.53
N GLY A 234 -0.84 0.84 -2.11
CA GLY A 234 -0.43 1.19 -0.75
C GLY A 234 0.67 0.34 -0.16
N ASN A 235 0.99 0.68 1.08
CA ASN A 235 2.02 -0.03 1.84
C ASN A 235 1.80 0.11 3.35
N PHE A 236 2.45 -0.80 4.08
CA PHE A 236 2.87 -0.60 5.46
C PHE A 236 4.38 -0.40 5.51
N LEU A 237 4.83 0.47 6.39
CA LEU A 237 6.24 0.66 6.72
C LEU A 237 6.45 0.57 8.23
N GLN A 238 7.46 -0.16 8.65
CA GLN A 238 8.02 -0.09 10.00
C GLN A 238 9.46 0.39 9.92
N VAL A 239 9.81 1.35 10.76
CA VAL A 239 11.18 1.85 10.94
C VAL A 239 11.59 1.62 12.38
N ASP A 240 12.63 0.80 12.57
CA ASP A 240 13.27 0.61 13.86
C ASP A 240 14.53 1.49 13.89
N THR A 241 14.45 2.60 14.63
CA THR A 241 15.56 3.56 14.76
C THR A 241 16.16 3.53 16.15
N LYS A 242 17.46 3.71 16.25
CA LYS A 242 18.19 3.97 17.50
C LYS A 242 18.48 5.46 17.70
N TYR A 243 18.16 6.27 16.70
CA TYR A 243 18.36 7.70 16.77
C TYR A 243 17.33 8.36 17.68
N GLN A 244 17.78 9.25 18.56
CA GLN A 244 16.92 9.94 19.53
C GLN A 244 16.36 11.27 19.01
N GLY A 245 16.74 11.71 17.81
CA GLY A 245 16.25 12.90 17.13
C GLY A 245 15.24 12.57 16.04
N TRP A 246 15.01 13.54 15.16
CA TRP A 246 14.10 13.38 14.02
C TRP A 246 14.73 12.51 12.92
N TRP A 247 14.09 11.40 12.59
CA TRP A 247 14.59 10.36 11.69
C TRP A 247 13.94 10.35 10.30
N GLY A 248 12.83 11.07 10.11
CA GLY A 248 11.91 10.88 9.00
C GLY A 248 12.06 11.89 7.85
N GLU A 249 13.29 12.31 7.50
CA GLU A 249 13.56 13.27 6.41
C GLU A 249 13.55 12.66 5.00
N GLY A 250 13.34 11.35 4.89
CA GLY A 250 13.52 10.64 3.63
C GLY A 250 12.38 10.86 2.64
N ASP A 251 12.70 11.27 1.41
CA ASP A 251 11.76 11.39 0.31
C ASP A 251 11.19 10.05 -0.11
N THR A 252 9.91 10.01 -0.48
CA THR A 252 9.32 8.90 -1.23
C THR A 252 9.46 9.14 -2.74
N ILE A 253 10.03 8.17 -3.42
CA ILE A 253 10.34 8.24 -4.86
C ILE A 253 9.53 7.19 -5.61
N PHE A 254 8.83 7.62 -6.62
CA PHE A 254 8.26 6.73 -7.66
C PHE A 254 9.10 6.82 -8.93
N ILE A 255 9.42 5.68 -9.52
CA ILE A 255 9.93 5.57 -10.89
C ILE A 255 8.87 4.84 -11.68
N VAL A 256 8.08 5.60 -12.43
CA VAL A 256 6.93 5.11 -13.20
C VAL A 256 7.29 5.11 -14.67
N ASP A 257 7.30 3.93 -15.29
CA ASP A 257 7.64 3.77 -16.72
C ASP A 257 8.96 4.50 -17.09
N GLY A 258 9.97 4.34 -16.21
CA GLY A 258 11.28 4.98 -16.34
C GLY A 258 11.36 6.44 -15.89
N ASN A 259 10.25 7.10 -15.58
CA ASN A 259 10.22 8.48 -15.15
C ASN A 259 10.30 8.58 -13.60
N ARG A 260 11.35 9.24 -13.10
CA ARG A 260 11.56 9.45 -11.67
C ARG A 260 10.78 10.65 -11.16
N LEU A 261 9.99 10.45 -10.12
CA LEU A 261 9.16 11.46 -9.47
C LEU A 261 9.43 11.44 -7.96
N THR A 262 9.76 12.58 -7.37
CA THR A 262 9.68 12.75 -5.91
C THR A 262 8.21 12.98 -5.57
N HIS A 263 7.64 12.08 -4.76
CA HIS A 263 6.23 12.14 -4.39
C HIS A 263 6.03 13.03 -3.16
N THR A 264 6.87 12.82 -2.15
CA THR A 264 6.82 13.59 -0.89
C THR A 264 8.22 13.93 -0.43
N PRO A 265 8.44 15.11 0.18
CA PRO A 265 9.76 15.56 0.62
C PRO A 265 10.18 15.06 2.01
N GLY A 266 9.36 14.21 2.63
CA GLY A 266 9.62 13.62 3.95
C GLY A 266 8.80 12.37 4.17
N THR A 267 9.26 11.51 5.07
CA THR A 267 8.56 10.30 5.47
C THR A 267 7.23 10.63 6.15
N GLU A 268 7.18 11.67 6.98
CA GLU A 268 5.96 12.11 7.63
C GLU A 268 4.91 12.59 6.63
N ASP A 269 5.32 13.32 5.59
CA ASP A 269 4.42 13.80 4.54
C ASP A 269 3.80 12.64 3.79
N GLU A 270 4.58 11.59 3.52
CA GLU A 270 4.11 10.37 2.87
C GLU A 270 2.97 9.72 3.66
N TYR A 271 3.11 9.68 4.98
CA TYR A 271 2.14 9.01 5.83
C TYR A 271 1.08 9.93 6.43
N GLY A 272 1.03 11.20 6.02
CA GLY A 272 -0.05 12.15 6.29
C GLY A 272 0.12 12.97 7.55
N SER A 273 1.37 13.22 7.96
CA SER A 273 1.75 14.22 8.95
C SER A 273 2.51 15.36 8.27
N CYS A 274 3.07 16.28 9.05
CA CYS A 274 3.97 17.35 8.59
C CYS A 274 4.86 17.81 9.75
N TRP A 275 6.09 18.21 9.44
CA TRP A 275 7.08 18.73 10.39
C TRP A 275 7.43 17.79 11.55
N SER A 276 7.06 16.57 11.51
CA SER A 276 7.38 15.39 12.31
C SER A 276 6.16 14.52 12.61
N PHE A 277 6.37 13.41 13.34
CA PHE A 277 5.30 12.66 13.98
C PHE A 277 5.29 13.03 15.47
N ASP A 278 4.22 13.68 15.94
CA ASP A 278 4.04 14.11 17.33
C ASP A 278 3.07 13.25 18.14
N HIS A 279 2.22 12.48 17.46
CA HIS A 279 1.27 11.55 18.08
C HIS A 279 0.89 10.43 17.10
N THR A 280 0.30 9.37 17.59
CA THR A 280 -0.29 8.32 16.74
C THR A 280 -1.67 8.73 16.24
N TYR A 281 -1.97 8.39 14.99
CA TYR A 281 -3.27 8.63 14.34
C TYR A 281 -3.59 7.52 13.35
N GLN A 282 -4.87 7.43 12.97
CA GLN A 282 -5.34 6.46 11.99
C GLN A 282 -6.54 7.03 11.23
N TYR A 283 -6.37 7.16 9.92
CA TYR A 283 -7.37 7.66 9.00
C TYR A 283 -7.62 6.64 7.87
N ALA A 284 -8.63 6.91 7.04
CA ALA A 284 -9.01 5.99 5.97
C ALA A 284 -7.83 5.58 5.06
N TYR A 285 -6.93 6.52 4.74
CA TYR A 285 -5.87 6.33 3.75
C TYR A 285 -4.44 6.44 4.30
N SER A 286 -4.26 6.95 5.48
CA SER A 286 -2.94 7.09 6.11
C SER A 286 -3.03 6.96 7.62
N GLY A 287 -1.94 6.54 8.24
CA GLY A 287 -1.85 6.46 9.69
C GLY A 287 -0.44 6.22 10.18
N TYR A 288 -0.16 6.74 11.36
CA TYR A 288 1.03 6.48 12.15
C TYR A 288 0.59 5.80 13.44
N ILE A 289 0.70 4.48 13.48
CA ILE A 289 -0.01 3.63 14.44
C ILE A 289 0.85 3.12 15.59
N GLN A 290 2.17 3.34 15.52
CA GLN A 290 3.08 3.01 16.62
C GLN A 290 4.21 4.03 16.71
N MET A 291 4.46 4.49 17.94
CA MET A 291 5.55 5.39 18.30
C MET A 291 6.06 4.99 19.69
N ASP A 292 6.87 3.93 19.78
CA ASP A 292 7.43 3.47 21.05
C ASP A 292 8.79 2.79 20.87
N GLU A 293 9.68 3.00 21.84
CA GLU A 293 10.97 2.31 21.94
C GLU A 293 11.81 2.33 20.64
N GLY A 294 11.72 3.42 19.86
CA GLY A 294 12.38 3.54 18.58
C GLY A 294 11.71 2.80 17.43
N ARG A 295 10.52 2.23 17.66
CA ARG A 295 9.70 1.61 16.62
C ARG A 295 8.64 2.56 16.14
N ASN A 296 8.55 2.65 14.85
CA ASN A 296 7.66 3.55 14.14
C ASN A 296 6.91 2.71 13.10
N ARG A 297 5.60 2.67 13.16
CA ARG A 297 4.78 1.90 12.23
C ARG A 297 3.72 2.78 11.62
N MET A 298 3.58 2.70 10.30
CA MET A 298 2.70 3.54 9.53
C MET A 298 2.13 2.81 8.32
N TYR A 299 1.06 3.37 7.73
CA TYR A 299 0.49 2.91 6.48
C TYR A 299 0.08 4.06 5.58
N ARG A 300 0.13 3.81 4.27
CA ARG A 300 -0.39 4.69 3.23
C ARG A 300 -1.16 3.90 2.19
N TRP A 301 -2.39 4.34 1.90
CA TRP A 301 -3.26 3.76 0.88
C TRP A 301 -3.53 4.75 -0.24
N TYR A 302 -3.24 4.35 -1.47
CA TYR A 302 -3.49 5.11 -2.70
C TYR A 302 -4.78 4.68 -3.39
N ILE A 303 -5.84 4.35 -2.62
CA ILE A 303 -7.12 3.85 -3.16
C ILE A 303 -7.85 4.95 -3.94
N ALA A 304 -7.84 6.19 -3.42
CA ALA A 304 -8.42 7.33 -4.11
C ALA A 304 -7.57 7.84 -5.29
N ASN A 305 -6.25 7.60 -5.24
CA ASN A 305 -5.26 8.12 -6.19
C ASN A 305 -4.21 7.07 -6.59
N PRO A 306 -4.58 5.90 -7.12
CA PRO A 306 -3.64 4.82 -7.41
C PRO A 306 -2.53 5.26 -8.36
N VAL A 307 -1.30 4.81 -8.08
CA VAL A 307 -0.13 5.08 -8.93
C VAL A 307 -0.12 4.07 -10.06
N ARG A 308 -0.55 4.51 -11.25
CA ARG A 308 -0.70 3.65 -12.44
C ARG A 308 0.57 3.60 -13.25
N PHE A 309 0.92 2.41 -13.73
CA PHE A 309 2.06 2.16 -14.61
C PHE A 309 1.66 1.25 -15.77
N GLN A 310 2.33 1.41 -16.92
CA GLN A 310 2.05 0.64 -18.13
C GLN A 310 3.15 -0.40 -18.40
N GLU A 311 4.39 -0.12 -17.97
CA GLU A 311 5.57 -0.94 -18.26
C GLU A 311 6.30 -1.35 -16.99
N SER A 312 6.47 -0.44 -16.03
CA SER A 312 7.21 -0.73 -14.79
C SER A 312 6.92 0.27 -13.69
N LEU A 313 7.10 -0.19 -12.47
CA LEU A 313 7.06 0.66 -11.28
C LEU A 313 8.17 0.25 -10.32
N LYS A 314 8.92 1.26 -9.85
CA LYS A 314 9.77 1.14 -8.66
C LYS A 314 9.34 2.18 -7.62
N VAL A 315 9.19 1.75 -6.38
CA VAL A 315 8.85 2.60 -5.23
C VAL A 315 9.95 2.48 -4.21
N GLU A 316 10.52 3.61 -3.84
CA GLU A 316 11.62 3.68 -2.87
C GLU A 316 11.36 4.79 -1.86
N ILE A 317 11.90 4.63 -0.66
CA ILE A 317 11.93 5.69 0.35
C ILE A 317 13.37 5.86 0.83
N GLN A 318 13.82 7.12 0.94
CA GLN A 318 15.15 7.45 1.44
C GLN A 318 15.21 7.19 2.94
N ASN A 319 16.37 6.76 3.42
CA ASN A 319 16.65 6.67 4.84
C ASN A 319 17.51 7.88 5.24
N GLN A 320 16.85 8.96 5.66
CA GLN A 320 17.48 10.21 6.07
C GLN A 320 16.92 10.70 7.41
N ARG A 321 17.76 11.37 8.18
CA ARG A 321 17.43 12.02 9.44
C ARG A 321 17.85 13.48 9.44
N TRP A 322 17.36 14.25 10.40
CA TRP A 322 17.81 15.63 10.62
C TRP A 322 18.91 15.68 11.68
N ASP A 323 20.06 16.27 11.33
CA ASP A 323 21.16 16.54 12.23
C ASP A 323 21.88 17.81 11.74
N ASN A 324 21.33 18.99 12.07
CA ASN A 324 21.71 20.29 11.49
C ASN A 324 21.68 20.32 9.95
N GLY A 325 20.80 19.54 9.35
CA GLY A 325 20.61 19.28 7.93
C GLY A 325 20.22 17.82 7.69
N GLN A 326 19.79 17.51 6.47
CA GLN A 326 19.50 16.14 6.08
C GLN A 326 20.79 15.34 5.95
N VAL A 327 20.87 14.23 6.68
CA VAL A 327 22.02 13.30 6.65
C VAL A 327 21.52 11.86 6.49
N PRO A 328 22.33 10.97 5.88
CA PRO A 328 21.98 9.56 5.82
C PRO A 328 21.76 8.96 7.21
N SER A 329 20.75 8.11 7.32
CA SER A 329 20.51 7.24 8.46
C SER A 329 20.88 5.78 8.11
N HIS A 330 20.81 4.88 9.08
CA HIS A 330 21.07 3.46 8.88
C HIS A 330 20.05 2.64 9.67
N ASP A 331 18.81 3.11 9.70
CA ASP A 331 17.73 2.46 10.42
C ASP A 331 17.30 1.15 9.72
N ASP A 332 16.61 0.31 10.46
CA ASP A 332 16.06 -0.95 9.95
C ASP A 332 14.66 -0.68 9.40
N TYR A 333 14.51 -0.74 8.10
CA TYR A 333 13.24 -0.55 7.41
C TYR A 333 12.64 -1.90 7.03
N THR A 334 11.38 -2.11 7.37
CA THR A 334 10.59 -3.28 6.98
C THR A 334 9.27 -2.81 6.37
N SER A 335 8.89 -3.37 5.23
CA SER A 335 7.67 -2.93 4.53
C SER A 335 6.87 -4.08 3.92
N VAL A 336 5.59 -3.81 3.64
CA VAL A 336 4.74 -4.60 2.74
C VAL A 336 4.13 -3.64 1.72
N ALA A 337 4.30 -3.95 0.46
CA ALA A 337 3.72 -3.22 -0.67
C ALA A 337 2.56 -3.99 -1.28
N PHE A 338 1.51 -3.26 -1.70
CA PHE A 338 0.31 -3.82 -2.35
C PHE A 338 0.08 -3.16 -3.70
N TRP A 339 -0.18 -3.99 -4.71
CA TRP A 339 -0.51 -3.51 -6.05
C TRP A 339 -1.44 -4.47 -6.79
N TYR A 340 -2.16 -3.95 -7.74
CA TYR A 340 -2.85 -4.76 -8.74
C TYR A 340 -2.05 -4.78 -10.02
N GLN A 341 -1.95 -5.96 -10.62
CA GLN A 341 -1.24 -6.15 -11.89
C GLN A 341 -2.06 -7.03 -12.82
N ALA A 342 -1.93 -6.80 -14.12
CA ALA A 342 -2.58 -7.60 -15.14
C ALA A 342 -1.92 -8.98 -15.21
N GLY A 343 -2.64 -10.02 -14.79
CA GLY A 343 -2.17 -11.40 -14.71
C GLY A 343 -1.64 -11.80 -13.35
N ALA A 344 -1.52 -13.10 -13.15
CA ALA A 344 -0.99 -13.73 -11.95
C ALA A 344 0.55 -13.86 -12.06
N HIS A 345 1.26 -12.78 -11.78
CA HIS A 345 2.72 -12.78 -11.76
C HIS A 345 3.26 -13.25 -10.41
N ALA A 346 4.46 -13.82 -10.42
CA ALA A 346 5.17 -14.14 -9.19
C ALA A 346 5.47 -12.86 -8.39
N ALA A 347 5.22 -12.90 -7.09
CA ALA A 347 5.68 -11.85 -6.20
C ALA A 347 7.21 -11.79 -6.18
N PRO A 348 7.82 -10.62 -5.89
CA PRO A 348 9.24 -10.53 -5.57
C PRO A 348 9.66 -11.55 -4.52
N ARG A 349 10.89 -12.06 -4.63
CA ARG A 349 11.41 -13.09 -3.73
C ARG A 349 11.44 -12.59 -2.29
N LEU A 350 10.88 -13.38 -1.39
CA LEU A 350 10.99 -13.17 0.04
C LEU A 350 12.42 -13.43 0.52
N LEU A 351 12.94 -12.58 1.40
CA LEU A 351 14.24 -12.79 2.02
C LEU A 351 14.28 -14.14 2.80
N PRO A 352 15.45 -14.78 2.91
CA PRO A 352 15.62 -15.96 3.77
C PRO A 352 15.15 -15.68 5.20
N TYR A 353 14.61 -16.71 5.87
CA TYR A 353 14.10 -16.58 7.25
C TYR A 353 15.14 -15.94 8.20
N SER A 354 16.41 -16.38 8.14
CA SER A 354 17.49 -15.82 8.97
C SER A 354 17.68 -14.30 8.82
N GLU A 355 17.47 -13.77 7.63
CA GLU A 355 17.55 -12.33 7.38
C GLU A 355 16.28 -11.59 7.84
N ARG A 356 15.12 -12.23 7.70
CA ARG A 356 13.85 -11.67 8.16
C ARG A 356 13.80 -11.47 9.67
N VAL A 357 14.41 -12.38 10.44
CA VAL A 357 14.40 -12.36 11.93
C VAL A 357 15.69 -11.83 12.56
N ALA A 358 16.70 -11.49 11.76
CA ALA A 358 17.94 -10.92 12.27
C ALA A 358 17.66 -9.70 13.15
N ALA A 359 18.42 -9.55 14.24
CA ALA A 359 18.34 -8.36 15.09
C ALA A 359 18.60 -7.09 14.26
N SER A 360 17.95 -6.00 14.63
CA SER A 360 18.19 -4.71 13.98
C SER A 360 19.65 -4.30 14.10
N ARG A 361 20.28 -3.99 12.96
CA ARG A 361 21.69 -3.58 12.83
C ARG A 361 21.83 -2.07 12.69
N GLY A 362 20.76 -1.30 12.88
CA GLY A 362 20.80 0.15 12.84
C GLY A 362 21.96 0.67 13.67
N SER A 363 22.74 1.61 13.14
CA SER A 363 23.89 2.18 13.82
C SER A 363 23.46 2.90 15.09
N GLU A 364 24.20 2.70 16.18
CA GLU A 364 24.10 3.59 17.33
C GLU A 364 24.71 4.93 16.93
N TYR A 365 23.90 5.96 16.94
CA TYR A 365 24.39 7.31 16.69
C TYR A 365 25.08 7.83 17.97
N PRO A 366 26.22 8.49 17.85
CA PRO A 366 26.81 9.12 19.00
C PRO A 366 25.80 10.09 19.60
N LYS A 367 25.57 9.98 20.90
CA LYS A 367 24.74 10.95 21.62
C LYS A 367 25.36 12.31 21.34
N SER A 368 24.56 13.25 20.82
CA SER A 368 25.00 14.64 20.71
C SER A 368 25.50 15.11 22.09
N GLN A 369 26.77 15.47 22.16
CA GLN A 369 27.40 16.02 23.39
C GLN A 369 26.78 17.37 23.70
#